data_513501df74948c2e46e2f7c93d3f0f74
#
_entry.id   513501df74948c2e46e2f7c93d3f0f74
#
_cell.length_a   1.000
_cell.length_b   1.000
_cell.length_c   1.000
_cell.angle_alpha   90.00
_cell.angle_beta   90.00
_cell.angle_gamma   90.00
#
_symmetry.space_group_name_H-M   'P 1'
#
loop_
_entity.id
_entity.type
_entity.pdbx_description
1 polymer ?
#
loop_
_entity_poly.entity_id
_entity_poly.type
_entity_poly.pdbx_seq_one_letter_code
_entity_poly.pdbx_strand_id
1 'polypeptide(L)'
;MTRIIGGTAGGRRLETPRGQTTRPTSDRVREALFSAIESRTGSLDGLRFLDLYAGSGAVGLEAWSRGAGVVTMVEHDRRTAALIARNAATLGFSRARVVATSVASFLASPPAAPYDVVFADPPYPMSDQDVDADLVALVDHGWLVPGALVVVERAAKRTVVTWPPGLEEDRTRRYGETTLWYGHATPAP
;
A
#
# COMPACT_ATOMS: atom_id res chain seq x y z
N MET A 1 -2.70 16.30 10.51
CA MET A 1 -3.31 15.27 11.39
C MET A 1 -3.97 14.24 10.51
N THR A 2 -3.65 12.96 10.68
CA THR A 2 -4.16 11.85 9.86
C THR A 2 -5.23 11.08 10.64
N ARG A 3 -6.25 10.59 9.96
CA ARG A 3 -7.33 9.80 10.56
C ARG A 3 -7.74 8.64 9.65
N ILE A 4 -8.37 7.62 10.21
CA ILE A 4 -9.10 6.61 9.45
C ILE A 4 -10.36 7.26 8.87
N ILE A 5 -10.66 6.99 7.61
CA ILE A 5 -11.79 7.62 6.91
C ILE A 5 -13.04 6.77 7.07
N GLY A 6 -12.97 5.49 6.73
CA GLY A 6 -14.10 4.58 6.71
C GLY A 6 -13.90 3.31 7.53
N GLY A 7 -14.89 2.42 7.48
CA GLY A 7 -14.87 1.13 8.16
C GLY A 7 -15.10 1.23 9.67
N THR A 8 -14.72 0.17 10.38
CA THR A 8 -15.01 0.01 11.83
C THR A 8 -14.32 1.03 12.72
N ALA A 9 -13.18 1.61 12.28
CA ALA A 9 -12.42 2.63 13.00
C ALA A 9 -12.56 4.03 12.39
N GLY A 10 -13.54 4.26 11.52
CA GLY A 10 -13.78 5.54 10.86
C GLY A 10 -13.81 6.72 11.83
N GLY A 11 -13.13 7.82 11.47
CA GLY A 11 -13.01 9.03 12.29
C GLY A 11 -11.89 8.99 13.34
N ARG A 12 -11.31 7.84 13.66
CA ARG A 12 -10.25 7.73 14.67
C ARG A 12 -8.93 8.31 14.15
N ARG A 13 -8.28 9.05 15.02
CA ARG A 13 -7.01 9.74 14.72
C ARG A 13 -5.83 8.79 14.80
N LEU A 14 -4.83 9.04 13.93
CA LEU A 14 -3.55 8.34 13.93
C LEU A 14 -2.44 9.29 14.38
N GLU A 15 -1.49 8.77 15.15
CA GLU A 15 -0.23 9.47 15.39
C GLU A 15 0.58 9.48 14.09
N THR A 16 1.27 10.59 13.83
CA THR A 16 2.13 10.77 12.65
C THR A 16 3.55 11.08 13.07
N PRO A 17 4.57 10.68 12.27
CA PRO A 17 5.95 11.00 12.57
C PRO A 17 6.17 12.50 12.69
N ARG A 18 6.97 12.93 13.67
CA ARG A 18 7.35 14.34 13.87
C ARG A 18 8.35 14.74 12.79
N GLY A 19 8.16 15.91 12.18
CA GLY A 19 9.14 16.54 11.29
C GLY A 19 9.22 15.95 9.88
N GLN A 20 8.41 15.00 9.51
CA GLN A 20 8.29 14.59 8.12
C GLN A 20 7.29 15.51 7.40
N THR A 21 7.82 16.31 6.49
CA THR A 21 7.05 16.99 5.43
C THR A 21 6.63 16.00 4.34
N THR A 22 6.55 14.71 4.66
CA THR A 22 5.91 13.75 3.77
C THR A 22 4.46 14.17 3.68
N ARG A 23 4.06 14.55 2.49
CA ARG A 23 2.68 14.85 2.15
C ARG A 23 1.89 13.56 2.39
N PRO A 24 1.09 13.47 3.48
CA PRO A 24 0.28 12.27 3.67
C PRO A 24 -0.63 12.18 2.45
N THR A 25 -0.81 10.99 1.91
CA THR A 25 -1.90 10.74 0.96
C THR A 25 -3.14 11.39 1.53
N SER A 26 -3.64 12.44 0.87
CA SER A 26 -4.72 13.25 1.42
C SER A 26 -5.94 12.36 1.69
N ASP A 27 -6.79 12.75 2.62
CA ASP A 27 -8.04 12.02 2.90
C ASP A 27 -8.82 11.75 1.60
N ARG A 28 -8.84 12.74 0.68
CA ARG A 28 -9.50 12.62 -0.63
C ARG A 28 -8.86 11.55 -1.52
N VAL A 29 -7.54 11.50 -1.60
CA VAL A 29 -6.84 10.51 -2.43
C VAL A 29 -7.03 9.12 -1.82
N ARG A 30 -6.97 8.98 -0.50
CA ARG A 30 -7.20 7.73 0.20
C ARG A 30 -8.63 7.22 0.03
N GLU A 31 -9.62 8.11 0.11
CA GLU A 31 -11.02 7.76 -0.19
C GLU A 31 -11.19 7.27 -1.62
N ALA A 32 -10.59 7.97 -2.60
CA ALA A 32 -10.63 7.55 -3.99
C ALA A 32 -9.92 6.21 -4.22
N LEU A 33 -8.78 5.98 -3.55
CA LEU A 33 -8.05 4.71 -3.59
C LEU A 33 -8.93 3.55 -3.11
N PHE A 34 -9.53 3.66 -1.94
CA PHE A 34 -10.35 2.59 -1.39
C PHE A 34 -11.65 2.39 -2.16
N SER A 35 -12.28 3.45 -2.65
CA SER A 35 -13.42 3.34 -3.56
C SER A 35 -13.07 2.56 -4.83
N ALA A 36 -11.88 2.78 -5.39
CA ALA A 36 -11.40 2.05 -6.55
C ALA A 36 -11.10 0.57 -6.22
N ILE A 37 -10.50 0.30 -5.06
CA ILE A 37 -10.24 -1.07 -4.61
C ILE A 37 -11.57 -1.83 -4.44
N GLU A 38 -12.52 -1.25 -3.71
CA GLU A 38 -13.84 -1.87 -3.46
C GLU A 38 -14.62 -2.08 -4.76
N SER A 39 -14.54 -1.15 -5.70
CA SER A 39 -15.14 -1.31 -7.03
C SER A 39 -14.57 -2.51 -7.80
N ARG A 40 -13.28 -2.80 -7.61
CA ARG A 40 -12.60 -3.92 -8.29
C ARG A 40 -12.82 -5.26 -7.57
N THR A 41 -12.78 -5.26 -6.26
CA THR A 41 -12.81 -6.48 -5.43
C THR A 41 -14.21 -6.82 -4.90
N GLY A 42 -15.17 -5.90 -5.00
CA GLY A 42 -16.49 -5.97 -4.37
C GLY A 42 -16.45 -5.63 -2.88
N SER A 43 -15.46 -6.11 -2.15
CA SER A 43 -15.26 -5.87 -0.71
C SER A 43 -13.79 -6.12 -0.37
N LEU A 44 -13.32 -5.53 0.75
CA LEU A 44 -12.03 -5.91 1.32
C LEU A 44 -12.13 -7.07 2.33
N ASP A 45 -13.34 -7.53 2.64
CA ASP A 45 -13.55 -8.56 3.66
C ASP A 45 -12.71 -9.82 3.40
N GLY A 46 -11.85 -10.13 4.36
CA GLY A 46 -10.98 -11.31 4.32
C GLY A 46 -9.78 -11.22 3.38
N LEU A 47 -9.66 -10.16 2.57
CA LEU A 47 -8.53 -9.99 1.65
C LEU A 47 -7.21 -9.78 2.38
N ARG A 48 -6.12 -10.15 1.71
CA ARG A 48 -4.74 -9.92 2.13
C ARG A 48 -4.24 -8.65 1.48
N PHE A 49 -3.92 -7.66 2.29
CA PHE A 49 -3.47 -6.33 1.86
C PHE A 49 -2.02 -6.09 2.25
N LEU A 50 -1.20 -5.64 1.31
CA LEU A 50 0.20 -5.29 1.51
C LEU A 50 0.40 -3.80 1.25
N ASP A 51 0.85 -3.08 2.27
CA ASP A 51 1.20 -1.65 2.21
C ASP A 51 2.72 -1.51 2.20
N LEU A 52 3.27 -1.24 1.04
CA LEU A 52 4.69 -0.98 0.84
C LEU A 52 4.96 0.52 1.03
N TYR A 53 6.06 0.85 1.74
CA TYR A 53 6.39 2.24 2.12
C TYR A 53 5.31 2.86 3.03
N ALA A 54 4.94 2.15 4.09
CA ALA A 54 3.73 2.42 4.87
C ALA A 54 3.70 3.78 5.59
N GLY A 55 4.85 4.41 5.85
CA GLY A 55 4.91 5.74 6.47
C GLY A 55 4.18 5.78 7.82
N SER A 56 3.09 6.53 7.90
CA SER A 56 2.24 6.58 9.10
C SER A 56 1.37 5.35 9.31
N GLY A 57 1.31 4.45 8.31
CA GLY A 57 0.40 3.29 8.30
C GLY A 57 -1.03 3.62 7.91
N ALA A 58 -1.30 4.84 7.44
CA ALA A 58 -2.66 5.29 7.18
C ALA A 58 -3.40 4.41 6.16
N VAL A 59 -2.73 3.95 5.11
CA VAL A 59 -3.36 3.11 4.07
C VAL A 59 -3.61 1.69 4.58
N GLY A 60 -2.59 1.03 5.16
CA GLY A 60 -2.76 -0.32 5.71
C GLY A 60 -3.79 -0.39 6.85
N LEU A 61 -3.78 0.60 7.75
CA LEU A 61 -4.77 0.67 8.84
C LEU A 61 -6.19 0.98 8.32
N GLU A 62 -6.31 1.77 7.26
CA GLU A 62 -7.58 1.97 6.56
C GLU A 62 -8.11 0.66 5.95
N ALA A 63 -7.23 -0.11 5.28
CA ALA A 63 -7.59 -1.42 4.73
C ALA A 63 -8.12 -2.36 5.82
N TRP A 64 -7.46 -2.39 6.98
CA TRP A 64 -7.94 -3.13 8.14
C TRP A 64 -9.32 -2.66 8.60
N SER A 65 -9.49 -1.36 8.77
CA SER A 65 -10.77 -0.76 9.18
C SER A 65 -11.93 -1.10 8.24
N ARG A 66 -11.63 -1.31 6.95
CA ARG A 66 -12.61 -1.66 5.91
C ARG A 66 -12.78 -3.17 5.70
N GLY A 67 -12.18 -4.01 6.55
CA GLY A 67 -12.47 -5.45 6.60
C GLY A 67 -11.35 -6.36 6.08
N ALA A 68 -10.20 -5.85 5.65
CA ALA A 68 -9.09 -6.70 5.24
C ALA A 68 -8.72 -7.72 6.33
N GLY A 69 -8.60 -8.99 5.96
CA GLY A 69 -8.36 -10.08 6.91
C GLY A 69 -6.91 -10.20 7.35
N VAL A 70 -5.99 -9.80 6.48
CA VAL A 70 -4.55 -9.73 6.74
C VAL A 70 -4.03 -8.41 6.20
N VAL A 71 -3.33 -7.65 7.03
CA VAL A 71 -2.66 -6.41 6.62
C VAL A 71 -1.20 -6.48 7.03
N THR A 72 -0.30 -6.35 6.07
CA THR A 72 1.14 -6.22 6.30
C THR A 72 1.59 -4.83 5.84
N MET A 73 2.28 -4.13 6.72
CA MET A 73 2.81 -2.79 6.48
C MET A 73 4.33 -2.83 6.59
N VAL A 74 5.02 -2.43 5.52
CA VAL A 74 6.48 -2.41 5.44
C VAL A 74 6.97 -0.98 5.55
N GLU A 75 7.81 -0.70 6.53
CA GLU A 75 8.40 0.61 6.78
C GLU A 75 9.87 0.45 7.18
N HIS A 76 10.78 1.16 6.50
CA HIS A 76 12.21 1.00 6.75
C HIS A 76 12.69 1.69 8.02
N ASP A 77 12.08 2.83 8.40
CA ASP A 77 12.43 3.53 9.63
C ASP A 77 11.83 2.85 10.85
N ARG A 78 12.68 2.36 11.74
CA ARG A 78 12.26 1.62 12.93
C ARG A 78 11.37 2.39 13.87
N ARG A 79 11.58 3.72 13.99
CA ARG A 79 10.77 4.58 14.86
C ARG A 79 9.37 4.76 14.28
N THR A 80 9.30 4.96 12.97
CA THR A 80 8.04 5.05 12.24
C THR A 80 7.30 3.71 12.26
N ALA A 81 7.98 2.59 12.07
CA ALA A 81 7.38 1.26 12.21
C ALA A 81 6.81 1.01 13.62
N ALA A 82 7.53 1.43 14.68
CA ALA A 82 7.02 1.34 16.04
C ALA A 82 5.79 2.24 16.26
N LEU A 83 5.72 3.40 15.61
CA LEU A 83 4.55 4.29 15.64
C LEU A 83 3.35 3.63 14.96
N ILE A 84 3.53 2.98 13.81
CA ILE A 84 2.46 2.22 13.15
C ILE A 84 1.93 1.12 14.08
N ALA A 85 2.82 0.38 14.74
CA ALA A 85 2.43 -0.67 15.68
C ALA A 85 1.60 -0.11 16.86
N ARG A 86 1.95 1.06 17.40
CA ARG A 86 1.16 1.73 18.43
C ARG A 86 -0.21 2.17 17.91
N ASN A 87 -0.27 2.74 16.71
CA ASN A 87 -1.53 3.09 16.06
C ASN A 87 -2.45 1.85 15.91
N ALA A 88 -1.89 0.75 15.42
CA ALA A 88 -2.62 -0.50 15.28
C ALA A 88 -3.17 -1.00 16.62
N ALA A 89 -2.35 -1.00 17.67
CA ALA A 89 -2.75 -1.40 19.02
C ALA A 89 -3.86 -0.50 19.57
N THR A 90 -3.74 0.81 19.42
CA THR A 90 -4.75 1.81 19.85
C THR A 90 -6.08 1.61 19.14
N LEU A 91 -6.06 1.17 17.88
CA LEU A 91 -7.25 0.87 17.10
C LEU A 91 -7.84 -0.52 17.41
N GLY A 92 -7.11 -1.36 18.15
CA GLY A 92 -7.52 -2.74 18.44
C GLY A 92 -7.21 -3.73 17.31
N PHE A 93 -6.30 -3.37 16.39
CA PHE A 93 -5.93 -4.20 15.24
C PHE A 93 -4.79 -5.17 15.59
N SER A 94 -5.10 -6.18 16.40
CA SER A 94 -4.12 -7.13 16.96
C SER A 94 -3.42 -8.01 15.91
N ARG A 95 -3.98 -8.16 14.72
CA ARG A 95 -3.42 -8.95 13.62
C ARG A 95 -2.67 -8.14 12.57
N ALA A 96 -2.58 -6.83 12.73
CA ALA A 96 -1.79 -6.00 11.84
C ALA A 96 -0.30 -6.36 11.97
N ARG A 97 0.34 -6.66 10.86
CA ARG A 97 1.76 -7.00 10.82
C ARG A 97 2.56 -5.79 10.35
N VAL A 98 3.44 -5.29 11.19
CA VAL A 98 4.37 -4.21 10.85
C VAL A 98 5.77 -4.80 10.72
N VAL A 99 6.44 -4.57 9.60
CA VAL A 99 7.78 -5.10 9.30
C VAL A 99 8.75 -3.93 9.11
N ALA A 100 9.71 -3.82 10.04
CA ALA A 100 10.72 -2.76 10.03
C ALA A 100 11.92 -3.17 9.16
N THR A 101 11.80 -3.01 7.85
CA THR A 101 12.85 -3.30 6.86
C THR A 101 12.62 -2.50 5.58
N SER A 102 13.61 -2.48 4.68
CA SER A 102 13.41 -1.91 3.35
C SER A 102 12.47 -2.76 2.51
N VAL A 103 11.74 -2.15 1.59
CA VAL A 103 10.85 -2.87 0.67
C VAL A 103 11.65 -3.87 -0.19
N ALA A 104 12.80 -3.45 -0.71
CA ALA A 104 13.65 -4.34 -1.50
C ALA A 104 14.08 -5.60 -0.71
N SER A 105 14.49 -5.44 0.55
CA SER A 105 14.84 -6.58 1.42
C SER A 105 13.63 -7.45 1.74
N PHE A 106 12.47 -6.84 1.95
CA PHE A 106 11.22 -7.56 2.23
C PHE A 106 10.79 -8.43 1.04
N LEU A 107 10.85 -7.88 -0.17
CA LEU A 107 10.44 -8.56 -1.40
C LEU A 107 11.46 -9.56 -1.93
N ALA A 108 12.69 -9.59 -1.39
CA ALA A 108 13.75 -10.47 -1.86
C ALA A 108 13.50 -11.97 -1.66
N SER A 109 12.52 -12.33 -0.84
CA SER A 109 12.13 -13.71 -0.56
C SER A 109 10.63 -13.91 -0.83
N PRO A 110 10.21 -15.14 -1.17
CA PRO A 110 8.78 -15.40 -1.36
C PRO A 110 7.98 -15.22 -0.06
N PRO A 111 6.72 -14.81 -0.14
CA PRO A 111 5.85 -14.67 1.02
C PRO A 111 5.37 -16.02 1.53
N ALA A 112 4.92 -16.07 2.79
CA ALA A 112 4.23 -17.25 3.33
C ALA A 112 2.90 -17.52 2.60
N ALA A 113 2.24 -16.47 2.11
CA ALA A 113 1.06 -16.55 1.24
C ALA A 113 0.96 -15.26 0.42
N PRO A 114 0.49 -15.33 -0.84
CA PRO A 114 0.39 -14.17 -1.71
C PRO A 114 -0.72 -13.21 -1.27
N TYR A 115 -0.72 -12.00 -1.83
CA TYR A 115 -1.63 -10.91 -1.51
C TYR A 115 -2.62 -10.64 -2.62
N ASP A 116 -3.81 -10.16 -2.24
CA ASP A 116 -4.90 -9.77 -3.14
C ASP A 116 -4.76 -8.31 -3.61
N VAL A 117 -4.25 -7.45 -2.73
CA VAL A 117 -4.04 -6.03 -3.00
C VAL A 117 -2.68 -5.59 -2.49
N VAL A 118 -1.93 -4.92 -3.34
CA VAL A 118 -0.65 -4.27 -2.99
C VAL A 118 -0.75 -2.78 -3.28
N PHE A 119 -0.41 -1.97 -2.30
CA PHE A 119 -0.27 -0.53 -2.45
C PHE A 119 1.18 -0.12 -2.20
N ALA A 120 1.74 0.71 -3.07
CA ALA A 120 3.10 1.24 -2.94
C ALA A 120 3.09 2.76 -3.10
N ASP A 121 3.56 3.47 -2.08
CA ASP A 121 3.80 4.92 -2.10
C ASP A 121 5.29 5.20 -1.84
N PRO A 122 6.16 4.94 -2.85
CA PRO A 122 7.60 5.09 -2.69
C PRO A 122 7.96 6.55 -2.37
N PRO A 123 8.99 6.79 -1.52
CA PRO A 123 9.41 8.13 -1.16
C PRO A 123 9.81 8.95 -2.39
N TYR A 124 9.58 10.25 -2.34
CA TYR A 124 9.76 11.17 -3.47
C TYR A 124 11.11 11.07 -4.19
N PRO A 125 12.28 10.88 -3.51
CA PRO A 125 13.57 10.77 -4.16
C PRO A 125 13.84 9.41 -4.84
N MET A 126 12.99 8.39 -4.62
CA MET A 126 13.21 7.07 -5.18
C MET A 126 13.15 7.09 -6.71
N SER A 127 14.13 6.46 -7.35
CA SER A 127 14.21 6.38 -8.81
C SER A 127 13.08 5.52 -9.37
N ASP A 128 12.72 5.76 -10.64
CA ASP A 128 11.74 4.92 -11.32
C ASP A 128 12.27 3.48 -11.48
N GLN A 129 13.59 3.29 -11.66
CA GLN A 129 14.23 1.97 -11.73
C GLN A 129 14.05 1.16 -10.43
N ASP A 130 14.15 1.81 -9.25
CA ASP A 130 13.94 1.12 -7.98
C ASP A 130 12.48 0.70 -7.81
N VAL A 131 11.54 1.53 -8.25
CA VAL A 131 10.11 1.18 -8.25
C VAL A 131 9.83 0.04 -9.22
N ASP A 132 10.40 0.08 -10.41
CA ASP A 132 10.28 -1.00 -11.40
C ASP A 132 10.85 -2.32 -10.85
N ALA A 133 11.97 -2.25 -10.13
CA ALA A 133 12.58 -3.43 -9.49
C ALA A 133 11.67 -4.03 -8.41
N ASP A 134 10.96 -3.21 -7.64
CA ASP A 134 9.98 -3.70 -6.66
C ASP A 134 8.80 -4.41 -7.36
N LEU A 135 8.31 -3.86 -8.47
CA LEU A 135 7.23 -4.48 -9.25
C LEU A 135 7.66 -5.82 -9.85
N VAL A 136 8.89 -5.91 -10.36
CA VAL A 136 9.50 -7.17 -10.82
C VAL A 136 9.56 -8.18 -9.67
N ALA A 137 10.03 -7.78 -8.49
CA ALA A 137 10.15 -8.66 -7.34
C ALA A 137 8.78 -9.18 -6.84
N LEU A 138 7.72 -8.36 -6.92
CA LEU A 138 6.36 -8.80 -6.61
C LEU A 138 5.91 -9.97 -7.48
N VAL A 139 6.25 -9.94 -8.77
CA VAL A 139 5.92 -11.00 -9.73
C VAL A 139 6.82 -12.22 -9.54
N ASP A 140 8.14 -12.01 -9.60
CA ASP A 140 9.14 -13.08 -9.65
C ASP A 140 9.18 -13.94 -8.39
N HIS A 141 8.87 -13.34 -7.23
CA HIS A 141 8.87 -14.05 -5.95
C HIS A 141 7.48 -14.50 -5.49
N GLY A 142 6.46 -14.39 -6.34
CA GLY A 142 5.13 -14.97 -6.07
C GLY A 142 4.33 -14.23 -4.98
N TRP A 143 4.47 -12.91 -4.91
CA TRP A 143 3.77 -12.08 -3.92
C TRP A 143 2.28 -11.87 -4.23
N LEU A 144 1.83 -12.15 -5.45
CA LEU A 144 0.53 -11.79 -5.97
C LEU A 144 -0.34 -13.02 -6.26
N VAL A 145 -1.59 -13.01 -5.83
CA VAL A 145 -2.58 -13.97 -6.34
C VAL A 145 -2.91 -13.63 -7.80
N PRO A 146 -3.37 -14.59 -8.63
CA PRO A 146 -3.89 -14.27 -9.96
C PRO A 146 -4.98 -13.21 -9.88
N GLY A 147 -4.88 -12.15 -10.68
CA GLY A 147 -5.81 -11.03 -10.66
C GLY A 147 -5.61 -10.02 -9.53
N ALA A 148 -4.57 -10.18 -8.69
CA ALA A 148 -4.26 -9.23 -7.62
C ALA A 148 -4.16 -7.80 -8.15
N LEU A 149 -4.70 -6.86 -7.39
CA LEU A 149 -4.61 -5.43 -7.71
C LEU A 149 -3.30 -4.85 -7.16
N VAL A 150 -2.57 -4.16 -8.02
CA VAL A 150 -1.37 -3.41 -7.63
C VAL A 150 -1.60 -1.93 -7.89
N VAL A 151 -1.43 -1.09 -6.88
CA VAL A 151 -1.59 0.36 -7.00
C VAL A 151 -0.29 1.05 -6.60
N VAL A 152 0.22 1.90 -7.49
CA VAL A 152 1.44 2.68 -7.25
C VAL A 152 1.09 4.15 -7.23
N GLU A 153 1.45 4.85 -6.14
CA GLU A 153 1.34 6.29 -6.03
C GLU A 153 2.65 6.96 -6.50
N ARG A 154 2.55 7.91 -7.41
CA ARG A 154 3.68 8.70 -7.87
C ARG A 154 3.30 10.18 -7.96
N ALA A 155 4.31 11.06 -7.91
CA ALA A 155 4.09 12.47 -8.19
C ALA A 155 3.63 12.67 -9.64
N ALA A 156 2.66 13.55 -9.85
CA ALA A 156 2.04 13.77 -11.17
C ALA A 156 3.00 14.26 -12.27
N LYS A 157 4.15 14.80 -11.87
CA LYS A 157 5.22 15.24 -12.81
C LYS A 157 6.20 14.12 -13.16
N ARG A 158 6.07 12.95 -12.56
CA ARG A 158 6.90 11.80 -12.85
C ARG A 158 6.39 11.05 -14.07
N THR A 159 7.33 10.39 -14.72
CA THR A 159 7.09 9.58 -15.88
C THR A 159 6.30 8.30 -15.55
N VAL A 160 5.94 7.59 -16.54
CA VAL A 160 5.11 6.39 -16.56
C VAL A 160 5.67 5.29 -15.64
N VAL A 161 4.82 4.62 -14.89
CA VAL A 161 5.15 3.34 -14.22
C VAL A 161 5.33 2.28 -15.30
N THR A 162 6.47 1.59 -15.27
CA THR A 162 6.76 0.47 -16.19
C THR A 162 6.26 -0.83 -15.57
N TRP A 163 5.18 -1.37 -16.12
CA TRP A 163 4.63 -2.64 -15.66
C TRP A 163 5.45 -3.81 -16.22
N PRO A 164 6.05 -4.66 -15.38
CA PRO A 164 6.80 -5.82 -15.84
C PRO A 164 5.87 -6.91 -16.39
N PRO A 165 6.40 -7.88 -17.17
CA PRO A 165 5.65 -9.08 -17.52
C PRO A 165 5.04 -9.73 -16.27
N GLY A 166 3.77 -10.13 -16.35
CA GLY A 166 3.01 -10.61 -15.19
C GLY A 166 2.15 -9.56 -14.52
N LEU A 167 2.31 -8.29 -14.89
CA LEU A 167 1.41 -7.19 -14.51
C LEU A 167 0.92 -6.46 -15.76
N GLU A 168 -0.36 -6.11 -15.79
CA GLU A 168 -0.97 -5.30 -16.85
C GLU A 168 -1.58 -4.03 -16.27
N GLU A 169 -1.42 -2.91 -16.97
CA GLU A 169 -2.04 -1.65 -16.60
C GLU A 169 -3.55 -1.70 -16.78
N ASP A 170 -4.28 -1.28 -15.75
CA ASP A 170 -5.73 -1.09 -15.83
C ASP A 170 -6.10 0.35 -16.15
N ARG A 171 -5.55 1.29 -15.39
CA ARG A 171 -5.85 2.74 -15.51
C ARG A 171 -4.91 3.59 -14.69
N THR A 172 -4.93 4.88 -14.98
CA THR A 172 -4.31 5.94 -14.19
C THR A 172 -5.33 6.98 -13.77
N ARG A 173 -5.16 7.55 -12.58
CA ARG A 173 -5.99 8.65 -12.07
C ARG A 173 -5.11 9.70 -11.41
N ARG A 174 -5.28 10.94 -11.83
CA ARG A 174 -4.55 12.09 -11.28
C ARG A 174 -5.41 12.85 -10.27
N TYR A 175 -4.81 13.16 -9.13
CA TYR A 175 -5.40 13.95 -8.05
C TYR A 175 -4.42 15.07 -7.67
N GLY A 176 -4.55 16.23 -8.29
CA GLY A 176 -3.62 17.34 -8.09
C GLY A 176 -2.20 16.98 -8.52
N GLU A 177 -1.28 16.92 -7.55
CA GLU A 177 0.13 16.56 -7.76
C GLU A 177 0.44 15.09 -7.57
N THR A 178 -0.57 14.27 -7.31
CA THR A 178 -0.46 12.83 -7.11
C THR A 178 -1.16 12.09 -8.25
N THR A 179 -0.53 11.01 -8.71
CA THR A 179 -1.13 10.07 -9.67
C THR A 179 -1.15 8.69 -9.07
N LEU A 180 -2.30 8.02 -9.13
CA LEU A 180 -2.46 6.61 -8.79
C LEU A 180 -2.47 5.79 -10.08
N TRP A 181 -1.55 4.84 -10.16
CA TRP A 181 -1.38 3.89 -11.24
C TRP A 181 -1.93 2.55 -10.80
N TYR A 182 -2.90 2.03 -11.52
CA TYR A 182 -3.56 0.75 -11.22
C TYR A 182 -3.16 -0.29 -12.24
N GLY A 183 -2.75 -1.45 -11.77
CA GLY A 183 -2.50 -2.62 -12.58
C GLY A 183 -2.97 -3.89 -11.87
N HIS A 184 -3.00 -5.00 -12.59
CA HIS A 184 -3.37 -6.30 -12.03
C HIS A 184 -2.42 -7.40 -12.45
N ALA A 185 -2.30 -8.41 -11.60
CA ALA A 185 -1.52 -9.60 -11.89
C ALA A 185 -2.24 -10.46 -12.93
N THR A 186 -1.52 -10.78 -14.01
CA THR A 186 -2.02 -11.72 -15.03
C THR A 186 -1.94 -13.15 -14.49
N PRO A 187 -2.80 -14.08 -14.98
CA PRO A 187 -2.60 -15.49 -14.69
C PRO A 187 -1.21 -15.95 -15.13
N ALA A 188 -0.60 -16.85 -14.34
CA ALA A 188 0.63 -17.49 -14.78
C ALA A 188 0.37 -18.25 -16.10
N PRO A 189 1.32 -18.22 -17.05
CA PRO A 189 1.18 -18.92 -18.33
C PRO A 189 1.03 -20.42 -18.15
#